data_dee3e62631fa831d5fec59a8431b5d31
#
_entry.id   dee3e62631fa831d5fec59a8431b5d31
#
_cell.length_a   1.000
_cell.length_b   1.000
_cell.length_c   1.000
_cell.angle_alpha   90.00
_cell.angle_beta   90.00
_cell.angle_gamma   90.00
#
_symmetry.space_group_name_H-M   'P 1'
#
loop_
_entity.id
_entity.type
_entity.pdbx_description
1 polymer ?
#
loop_
_entity_poly.entity_id
_entity_poly.type
_entity_poly.pdbx_seq_one_letter_code
_entity_poly.pdbx_strand_id
1 'polypeptide(L)'
;SSTLTSPINFKLNAGDSLCIYAWEQSLGQALVDTVVGLRPLKKGYFTVDGDLIDAQSVAYFRQKFAFVPRQLDFPLETVDELLDYMLSVDHRLTCEQIKAEWLRFGFEDSLFKKPLDELGRNVLQTLLIINAVLLERTYMILDLRDDVLLPGQILNYLQGYLHSGGAIIMASNHESMKNFCMCTLSSPIGTTS
;
A
#
# COMPACT_ATOMS: atom_id res chain seq x y z
N SER A 1 -6.09 17.73 -19.04
CA SER A 1 -5.34 17.59 -17.78
C SER A 1 -6.22 18.09 -16.66
N SER A 2 -6.77 17.15 -15.87
CA SER A 2 -7.59 17.48 -14.71
C SER A 2 -6.70 18.18 -13.68
N THR A 3 -6.97 19.45 -13.41
CA THR A 3 -6.33 20.22 -12.35
C THR A 3 -7.18 20.10 -11.09
N LEU A 4 -6.57 19.75 -9.97
CA LEU A 4 -7.22 19.81 -8.67
C LEU A 4 -7.70 21.24 -8.41
N THR A 5 -9.01 21.41 -8.21
CA THR A 5 -9.65 22.70 -7.96
C THR A 5 -9.59 23.10 -6.48
N SER A 6 -9.30 22.14 -5.58
CA SER A 6 -9.21 22.36 -4.15
C SER A 6 -7.92 21.77 -3.57
N PRO A 7 -7.29 22.40 -2.58
CA PRO A 7 -6.12 21.84 -1.90
C PRO A 7 -6.50 20.59 -1.13
N ILE A 8 -5.64 19.57 -1.19
CA ILE A 8 -5.76 18.36 -0.38
C ILE A 8 -4.98 18.60 0.92
N ASN A 9 -5.65 18.44 2.05
CA ASN A 9 -5.04 18.52 3.36
C ASN A 9 -5.45 17.30 4.17
N PHE A 10 -4.47 16.59 4.71
CA PHE A 10 -4.70 15.51 5.66
C PHE A 10 -3.51 15.37 6.60
N LYS A 11 -3.75 14.72 7.72
CA LYS A 11 -2.73 14.33 8.69
C LYS A 11 -3.03 12.90 9.13
N LEU A 12 -2.00 12.06 9.18
CA LEU A 12 -2.05 10.74 9.78
C LEU A 12 -1.14 10.67 11.00
N ASN A 13 -1.65 10.07 12.07
CA ASN A 13 -0.88 9.71 13.25
C ASN A 13 -0.73 8.19 13.32
N ALA A 14 0.05 7.70 14.26
CA ALA A 14 0.13 6.27 14.56
C ALA A 14 -1.28 5.70 14.83
N GLY A 15 -1.59 4.57 14.20
CA GLY A 15 -2.91 3.92 14.29
C GLY A 15 -3.97 4.46 13.32
N ASP A 16 -3.71 5.55 12.62
CA ASP A 16 -4.68 6.13 11.69
C ASP A 16 -4.71 5.40 10.34
N SER A 17 -5.88 5.42 9.70
CA SER A 17 -6.06 4.93 8.34
C SER A 17 -6.84 5.93 7.49
N LEU A 18 -6.36 6.17 6.27
CA LEU A 18 -6.92 7.09 5.29
C LEU A 18 -7.26 6.36 4.00
N CYS A 19 -8.49 6.49 3.53
CA CYS A 19 -8.90 6.01 2.21
C CYS A 19 -8.96 7.16 1.19
N ILE A 20 -8.22 7.03 0.11
CA ILE A 20 -8.38 7.83 -1.11
C ILE A 20 -9.44 7.11 -1.94
N TYR A 21 -10.69 7.57 -1.84
CA TYR A 21 -11.86 6.84 -2.34
C TYR A 21 -12.41 7.43 -3.63
N ALA A 22 -12.65 6.55 -4.62
CA ALA A 22 -13.32 6.86 -5.89
C ALA A 22 -12.69 8.03 -6.68
N TRP A 23 -11.37 8.16 -6.61
CA TRP A 23 -10.66 9.19 -7.37
C TRP A 23 -10.51 8.76 -8.83
N GLU A 24 -10.59 9.73 -9.72
CA GLU A 24 -10.18 9.51 -11.10
C GLU A 24 -8.77 8.91 -11.15
N GLN A 25 -8.57 7.92 -12.02
CA GLN A 25 -7.35 7.11 -12.05
C GLN A 25 -6.07 7.95 -12.10
N SER A 26 -6.03 9.00 -12.92
CA SER A 26 -4.87 9.87 -13.10
C SER A 26 -4.53 10.69 -11.83
N LEU A 27 -5.54 11.16 -11.12
CA LEU A 27 -5.39 11.95 -9.89
C LEU A 27 -5.03 11.06 -8.70
N GLY A 28 -5.70 9.90 -8.58
CA GLY A 28 -5.38 8.93 -7.55
C GLY A 28 -3.95 8.42 -7.69
N GLN A 29 -3.50 8.11 -8.91
CA GLN A 29 -2.12 7.73 -9.19
C GLN A 29 -1.14 8.85 -8.80
N ALA A 30 -1.43 10.09 -9.23
CA ALA A 30 -0.57 11.22 -8.91
C ALA A 30 -0.42 11.46 -7.40
N LEU A 31 -1.48 11.23 -6.62
CA LEU A 31 -1.42 11.35 -5.16
C LEU A 31 -0.59 10.22 -4.54
N VAL A 32 -0.84 8.97 -4.93
CA VAL A 32 -0.05 7.82 -4.47
C VAL A 32 1.42 8.01 -4.81
N ASP A 33 1.75 8.33 -6.07
CA ASP A 33 3.13 8.58 -6.52
C ASP A 33 3.81 9.69 -5.72
N THR A 34 3.06 10.72 -5.35
CA THR A 34 3.59 11.82 -4.53
C THR A 34 3.89 11.35 -3.12
N VAL A 35 2.99 10.60 -2.49
CA VAL A 35 3.18 10.09 -1.12
C VAL A 35 4.35 9.11 -1.04
N VAL A 36 4.52 8.22 -2.02
CA VAL A 36 5.67 7.30 -2.07
C VAL A 36 6.96 7.97 -2.57
N GLY A 37 6.90 9.26 -2.94
CA GLY A 37 8.05 10.04 -3.40
C GLY A 37 8.54 9.69 -4.81
N LEU A 38 7.68 9.10 -5.65
CA LEU A 38 7.95 8.86 -7.08
C LEU A 38 7.66 10.10 -7.92
N ARG A 39 6.90 11.06 -7.39
CA ARG A 39 6.51 12.28 -8.07
C ARG A 39 6.69 13.49 -7.15
N PRO A 40 7.37 14.57 -7.60
CA PRO A 40 7.51 15.78 -6.80
C PRO A 40 6.16 16.52 -6.68
N LEU A 41 5.92 17.13 -5.53
CA LEU A 41 4.81 18.05 -5.34
C LEU A 41 5.00 19.29 -6.23
N LYS A 42 3.93 19.68 -6.94
CA LYS A 42 3.94 20.93 -7.72
C LYS A 42 3.67 22.15 -6.86
N LYS A 43 2.82 22.01 -5.82
CA LYS A 43 2.46 23.06 -4.85
C LYS A 43 2.13 22.40 -3.51
N GLY A 44 2.39 23.13 -2.42
CA GLY A 44 2.17 22.63 -1.07
C GLY A 44 3.42 22.01 -0.48
N TYR A 45 3.23 21.27 0.59
CA TYR A 45 4.31 20.53 1.28
C TYR A 45 3.78 19.18 1.79
N PHE A 46 4.69 18.28 1.98
CA PHE A 46 4.45 16.97 2.59
C PHE A 46 5.50 16.74 3.66
N THR A 47 5.08 16.33 4.84
CA THR A 47 5.97 16.03 5.96
C THR A 47 5.78 14.61 6.46
N VAL A 48 6.84 13.98 6.93
CA VAL A 48 6.83 12.72 7.65
C VAL A 48 7.55 12.92 8.98
N ASP A 49 6.89 12.61 10.09
CA ASP A 49 7.41 12.83 11.46
C ASP A 49 7.83 14.27 11.74
N GLY A 50 7.22 15.24 11.05
CA GLY A 50 7.53 16.66 11.15
C GLY A 50 8.62 17.16 10.19
N ASP A 51 9.36 16.28 9.54
CA ASP A 51 10.39 16.63 8.57
C ASP A 51 9.81 16.80 7.18
N LEU A 52 10.23 17.86 6.48
CA LEU A 52 9.79 18.13 5.12
C LEU A 52 10.39 17.10 4.14
N ILE A 53 9.53 16.56 3.30
CA ILE A 53 9.95 15.64 2.22
C ILE A 53 10.22 16.44 0.95
N ASP A 54 11.46 16.37 0.48
CA ASP A 54 11.91 16.94 -0.77
C ASP A 54 12.68 15.90 -1.62
N ALA A 55 13.23 16.32 -2.74
CA ALA A 55 13.95 15.45 -3.65
C ALA A 55 15.24 14.85 -3.02
N GLN A 56 15.81 15.50 -2.01
CA GLN A 56 17.04 15.03 -1.34
C GLN A 56 16.73 14.05 -0.22
N SER A 57 15.66 14.30 0.55
CA SER A 57 15.28 13.52 1.72
C SER A 57 14.40 12.30 1.39
N VAL A 58 13.73 12.29 0.23
CA VAL A 58 12.74 11.25 -0.13
C VAL A 58 13.29 9.83 -0.05
N ALA A 59 14.55 9.59 -0.41
CA ALA A 59 15.17 8.27 -0.36
C ALA A 59 15.27 7.73 1.08
N TYR A 60 15.58 8.59 2.04
CA TYR A 60 15.59 8.26 3.46
C TYR A 60 14.19 7.90 3.96
N PHE A 61 13.19 8.70 3.60
CA PHE A 61 11.82 8.47 4.06
C PHE A 61 11.17 7.23 3.46
N ARG A 62 11.57 6.81 2.24
CA ARG A 62 11.10 5.55 1.64
C ARG A 62 11.36 4.33 2.52
N GLN A 63 12.39 4.34 3.34
CA GLN A 63 12.67 3.25 4.29
C GLN A 63 11.61 3.11 5.39
N LYS A 64 10.81 4.16 5.63
CA LYS A 64 9.70 4.14 6.58
C LYS A 64 8.40 3.63 5.99
N PHE A 65 8.33 3.44 4.66
CA PHE A 65 7.14 3.02 3.94
C PHE A 65 7.23 1.57 3.51
N ALA A 66 6.11 0.84 3.64
CA ALA A 66 5.82 -0.36 2.89
C ALA A 66 4.80 0.01 1.81
N PHE A 67 5.11 -0.26 0.54
CA PHE A 67 4.26 0.08 -0.58
C PHE A 67 3.78 -1.17 -1.31
N VAL A 68 2.47 -1.32 -1.42
CA VAL A 68 1.82 -2.34 -2.23
C VAL A 68 1.27 -1.64 -3.48
N PRO A 69 1.93 -1.81 -4.63
CA PRO A 69 1.54 -1.14 -5.85
C PRO A 69 0.27 -1.77 -6.45
N ARG A 70 -0.42 -1.00 -7.28
CA ARG A 70 -1.57 -1.47 -8.06
C ARG A 70 -1.21 -2.62 -9.01
N GLN A 71 -0.05 -2.52 -9.64
CA GLN A 71 0.52 -3.52 -10.54
C GLN A 71 1.95 -3.77 -10.16
N LEU A 72 2.37 -5.01 -10.28
CA LEU A 72 3.75 -5.40 -10.03
C LEU A 72 4.51 -5.29 -11.35
N ASP A 73 5.22 -4.17 -11.55
CA ASP A 73 6.12 -3.94 -12.68
C ASP A 73 7.57 -4.36 -12.32
N PHE A 74 7.72 -5.45 -11.57
CA PHE A 74 9.02 -6.00 -11.23
C PHE A 74 9.41 -7.14 -12.18
N PRO A 75 10.68 -7.31 -12.47
CA PRO A 75 11.18 -8.43 -13.25
C PRO A 75 11.24 -9.73 -12.42
N LEU A 76 10.21 -9.98 -11.61
CA LEU A 76 10.04 -11.21 -10.85
C LEU A 76 9.09 -12.13 -11.61
N GLU A 77 9.50 -13.37 -11.81
CA GLU A 77 8.72 -14.35 -12.57
C GLU A 77 7.93 -15.29 -11.66
N THR A 78 8.46 -15.60 -10.46
CA THR A 78 7.89 -16.61 -9.58
C THR A 78 7.66 -16.11 -8.15
N VAL A 79 6.86 -16.87 -7.38
CA VAL A 79 6.64 -16.58 -5.95
C VAL A 79 7.91 -16.79 -5.12
N ASP A 80 8.79 -17.75 -5.50
CA ASP A 80 10.09 -17.93 -4.84
C ASP A 80 10.98 -16.69 -5.02
N GLU A 81 10.99 -16.07 -6.20
CA GLU A 81 11.73 -14.83 -6.42
C GLU A 81 11.17 -13.65 -5.61
N LEU A 82 9.84 -13.61 -5.41
CA LEU A 82 9.23 -12.64 -4.51
C LEU A 82 9.69 -12.85 -3.06
N LEU A 83 9.84 -14.10 -2.61
CA LEU A 83 10.38 -14.45 -1.31
C LEU A 83 11.84 -13.97 -1.18
N ASP A 84 12.68 -14.27 -2.15
CA ASP A 84 14.09 -13.86 -2.18
C ASP A 84 14.22 -12.32 -2.18
N TYR A 85 13.35 -11.64 -2.92
CA TYR A 85 13.28 -10.18 -2.90
C TYR A 85 12.96 -9.66 -1.50
N MET A 86 11.97 -10.23 -0.81
CA MET A 86 11.62 -9.84 0.57
C MET A 86 12.79 -10.00 1.53
N LEU A 87 13.53 -11.11 1.44
CA LEU A 87 14.74 -11.35 2.25
C LEU A 87 15.86 -10.35 1.96
N SER A 88 15.92 -9.85 0.72
CA SER A 88 16.88 -8.80 0.33
C SER A 88 16.52 -7.41 0.86
N VAL A 89 15.23 -7.14 1.00
CA VAL A 89 14.70 -5.84 1.49
C VAL A 89 14.86 -5.68 3.00
N ASP A 90 14.68 -6.77 3.74
CA ASP A 90 14.84 -6.74 5.20
C ASP A 90 15.52 -8.01 5.72
N HIS A 91 16.80 -7.88 6.05
CA HIS A 91 17.63 -8.98 6.56
C HIS A 91 17.24 -9.49 7.95
N ARG A 92 16.27 -8.86 8.62
CA ARG A 92 15.69 -9.35 9.88
C ARG A 92 14.69 -10.47 9.65
N LEU A 93 14.12 -10.55 8.45
CA LEU A 93 13.19 -11.61 8.06
C LEU A 93 13.94 -12.89 7.71
N THR A 94 13.32 -14.02 8.04
CA THR A 94 13.78 -15.34 7.59
C THR A 94 12.77 -15.97 6.64
N CYS A 95 13.25 -16.88 5.82
CA CYS A 95 12.40 -17.66 4.91
C CYS A 95 11.27 -18.38 5.68
N GLU A 96 11.59 -18.94 6.85
CA GLU A 96 10.64 -19.65 7.70
C GLU A 96 9.55 -18.73 8.23
N GLN A 97 9.89 -17.50 8.63
CA GLN A 97 8.92 -16.52 9.11
C GLN A 97 7.94 -16.11 8.00
N ILE A 98 8.45 -15.81 6.81
CA ILE A 98 7.60 -15.42 5.67
C ILE A 98 6.70 -16.58 5.27
N LYS A 99 7.24 -17.79 5.13
CA LYS A 99 6.47 -18.99 4.77
C LYS A 99 5.42 -19.34 5.81
N ALA A 100 5.75 -19.26 7.10
CA ALA A 100 4.80 -19.50 8.17
C ALA A 100 3.63 -18.53 8.13
N GLU A 101 3.89 -17.24 7.84
CA GLU A 101 2.83 -16.27 7.72
C GLU A 101 1.98 -16.51 6.46
N TRP A 102 2.57 -16.84 5.33
CA TRP A 102 1.82 -17.20 4.11
C TRP A 102 0.93 -18.43 4.34
N LEU A 103 1.45 -19.49 4.99
CA LEU A 103 0.66 -20.68 5.35
C LEU A 103 -0.53 -20.34 6.26
N ARG A 104 -0.35 -19.42 7.21
CA ARG A 104 -1.44 -18.94 8.09
C ARG A 104 -2.61 -18.35 7.31
N PHE A 105 -2.34 -17.75 6.13
CA PHE A 105 -3.36 -17.20 5.22
C PHE A 105 -3.79 -18.20 4.14
N GLY A 106 -3.38 -19.48 4.24
CA GLY A 106 -3.80 -20.55 3.33
C GLY A 106 -2.98 -20.65 2.04
N PHE A 107 -1.81 -20.03 1.98
CA PHE A 107 -0.88 -20.18 0.86
C PHE A 107 0.03 -21.37 1.08
N GLU A 108 -0.28 -22.48 0.42
CA GLU A 108 0.47 -23.73 0.54
C GLU A 108 1.79 -23.72 -0.23
N ASP A 109 2.68 -24.65 0.09
CA ASP A 109 4.01 -24.80 -0.55
C ASP A 109 3.94 -24.95 -2.07
N SER A 110 2.83 -25.50 -2.60
CA SER A 110 2.58 -25.60 -4.04
C SER A 110 2.56 -24.27 -4.78
N LEU A 111 2.37 -23.16 -4.03
CA LEU A 111 2.33 -21.81 -4.60
C LEU A 111 3.73 -21.27 -4.95
N PHE A 112 4.78 -21.69 -4.23
CA PHE A 112 6.11 -21.06 -4.34
C PHE A 112 6.72 -21.10 -5.75
N LYS A 113 6.49 -22.19 -6.48
CA LYS A 113 7.00 -22.35 -7.85
C LYS A 113 6.08 -21.81 -8.93
N LYS A 114 4.93 -21.26 -8.55
CA LYS A 114 4.00 -20.72 -9.53
C LYS A 114 4.52 -19.42 -10.13
N PRO A 115 4.32 -19.19 -11.42
CA PRO A 115 4.51 -17.90 -12.05
C PRO A 115 3.60 -16.84 -11.39
N LEU A 116 4.11 -15.63 -11.20
CA LEU A 116 3.36 -14.54 -10.58
C LEU A 116 2.18 -14.08 -11.44
N ASP A 117 2.30 -14.18 -12.77
CA ASP A 117 1.26 -13.83 -13.73
C ASP A 117 0.10 -14.84 -13.77
N GLU A 118 0.33 -16.09 -13.30
CA GLU A 118 -0.72 -17.10 -13.11
C GLU A 118 -1.52 -16.90 -11.82
N LEU A 119 -1.03 -16.05 -10.91
CA LEU A 119 -1.77 -15.71 -9.71
C LEU A 119 -2.91 -14.74 -10.05
N GLY A 120 -4.11 -15.06 -9.59
CA GLY A 120 -5.19 -14.07 -9.64
C GLY A 120 -4.80 -12.80 -8.88
N ARG A 121 -5.24 -11.64 -9.38
CA ARG A 121 -4.89 -10.33 -8.81
C ARG A 121 -5.11 -10.25 -7.29
N ASN A 122 -6.23 -10.75 -6.79
CA ASN A 122 -6.53 -10.76 -5.35
C ASN A 122 -5.53 -11.59 -4.55
N VAL A 123 -5.06 -12.71 -5.09
CA VAL A 123 -4.05 -13.57 -4.47
C VAL A 123 -2.72 -12.83 -4.38
N LEU A 124 -2.27 -12.25 -5.47
CA LEU A 124 -1.02 -11.49 -5.51
C LEU A 124 -1.06 -10.29 -4.56
N GLN A 125 -2.14 -9.50 -4.60
CA GLN A 125 -2.29 -8.36 -3.69
C GLN A 125 -2.32 -8.80 -2.22
N THR A 126 -2.94 -9.92 -1.92
CA THR A 126 -2.94 -10.50 -0.56
C THR A 126 -1.54 -10.87 -0.11
N LEU A 127 -0.74 -11.54 -0.95
CA LEU A 127 0.67 -11.85 -0.65
C LEU A 127 1.49 -10.58 -0.40
N LEU A 128 1.33 -9.57 -1.25
CA LEU A 128 2.04 -8.30 -1.11
C LEU A 128 1.67 -7.56 0.19
N ILE A 129 0.39 -7.61 0.58
CA ILE A 129 -0.06 -7.00 1.85
C ILE A 129 0.54 -7.76 3.05
N ILE A 130 0.55 -9.09 3.04
CA ILE A 130 1.17 -9.88 4.10
C ILE A 130 2.65 -9.51 4.23
N ASN A 131 3.35 -9.44 3.10
CA ASN A 131 4.75 -9.04 3.07
C ASN A 131 4.96 -7.61 3.60
N ALA A 132 4.08 -6.68 3.23
CA ALA A 132 4.15 -5.30 3.70
C ALA A 132 3.98 -5.19 5.23
N VAL A 133 3.10 -6.01 5.83
CA VAL A 133 2.93 -6.06 7.29
C VAL A 133 4.18 -6.64 7.95
N LEU A 134 4.78 -7.71 7.40
CA LEU A 134 6.00 -8.34 7.92
C LEU A 134 7.20 -7.39 7.93
N LEU A 135 7.25 -6.41 7.04
CA LEU A 135 8.30 -5.39 7.03
C LEU A 135 8.24 -4.44 8.24
N GLU A 136 7.14 -4.41 8.99
CA GLU A 136 6.96 -3.58 10.19
C GLU A 136 7.35 -2.11 10.00
N ARG A 137 7.12 -1.56 8.79
CA ARG A 137 7.37 -0.14 8.52
C ARG A 137 6.33 0.71 9.23
N THR A 138 6.68 1.95 9.54
CA THR A 138 5.78 2.90 10.23
C THR A 138 4.54 3.21 9.39
N TYR A 139 4.69 3.31 8.07
CA TYR A 139 3.64 3.69 7.14
C TYR A 139 3.44 2.61 6.08
N MET A 140 2.19 2.31 5.77
CA MET A 140 1.82 1.40 4.68
C MET A 140 0.96 2.14 3.66
N ILE A 141 1.30 1.97 2.38
CA ILE A 141 0.56 2.56 1.27
C ILE A 141 0.07 1.42 0.40
N LEU A 142 -1.25 1.32 0.25
CA LEU A 142 -1.92 0.27 -0.51
C LEU A 142 -2.66 0.88 -1.71
N ASP A 143 -2.27 0.50 -2.93
CA ASP A 143 -2.99 0.89 -4.13
C ASP A 143 -3.88 -0.24 -4.64
N LEU A 144 -5.15 -0.23 -4.22
CA LEU A 144 -6.15 -1.27 -4.45
C LEU A 144 -7.26 -0.82 -5.42
N ARG A 145 -6.95 0.10 -6.35
CA ARG A 145 -7.98 0.73 -7.19
C ARG A 145 -8.57 -0.15 -8.28
N ASP A 146 -7.99 -1.29 -8.61
CA ASP A 146 -8.43 -2.18 -9.68
C ASP A 146 -9.39 -3.27 -9.18
N ASP A 147 -10.44 -2.87 -8.47
CA ASP A 147 -11.48 -3.77 -7.95
C ASP A 147 -10.94 -4.91 -7.07
N VAL A 148 -9.84 -4.64 -6.37
CA VAL A 148 -9.29 -5.56 -5.38
C VAL A 148 -10.17 -5.54 -4.13
N LEU A 149 -10.79 -6.67 -3.83
CA LEU A 149 -11.55 -6.87 -2.61
C LEU A 149 -10.74 -7.73 -1.64
N LEU A 150 -10.38 -7.16 -0.50
CA LEU A 150 -9.60 -7.87 0.51
C LEU A 150 -10.51 -8.79 1.33
N PRO A 151 -10.11 -10.05 1.57
CA PRO A 151 -10.78 -10.94 2.51
C PRO A 151 -10.83 -10.34 3.93
N GLY A 152 -11.90 -10.64 4.68
CA GLY A 152 -12.04 -10.15 6.06
C GLY A 152 -10.86 -10.51 6.97
N GLN A 153 -10.22 -11.66 6.74
CA GLN A 153 -9.02 -12.08 7.44
C GLN A 153 -7.83 -11.11 7.22
N ILE A 154 -7.67 -10.59 5.99
CA ILE A 154 -6.65 -9.58 5.67
C ILE A 154 -7.00 -8.23 6.28
N LEU A 155 -8.27 -7.85 6.28
CA LEU A 155 -8.71 -6.63 6.97
C LEU A 155 -8.43 -6.69 8.47
N ASN A 156 -8.67 -7.83 9.12
CA ASN A 156 -8.31 -8.04 10.53
C ASN A 156 -6.78 -7.98 10.75
N TYR A 157 -6.00 -8.47 9.80
CA TYR A 157 -4.55 -8.40 9.87
C TYR A 157 -4.04 -6.96 9.77
N LEU A 158 -4.58 -6.18 8.85
CA LEU A 158 -4.31 -4.75 8.73
C LEU A 158 -4.77 -3.97 9.98
N GLN A 159 -5.89 -4.37 10.60
CA GLN A 159 -6.33 -3.80 11.87
C GLN A 159 -5.31 -4.07 12.99
N GLY A 160 -4.72 -5.26 13.03
CA GLY A 160 -3.62 -5.58 13.95
C GLY A 160 -2.40 -4.68 13.74
N TYR A 161 -2.02 -4.44 12.48
CA TYR A 161 -0.94 -3.50 12.14
C TYR A 161 -1.24 -2.06 12.62
N LEU A 162 -2.47 -1.58 12.46
CA LEU A 162 -2.88 -0.26 12.97
C LEU A 162 -2.80 -0.20 14.50
N HIS A 163 -3.27 -1.25 15.20
CA HIS A 163 -3.20 -1.33 16.65
C HIS A 163 -1.76 -1.38 17.19
N SER A 164 -0.82 -1.90 16.41
CA SER A 164 0.62 -1.87 16.76
C SER A 164 1.29 -0.51 16.50
N GLY A 165 0.53 0.49 16.06
CA GLY A 165 1.01 1.85 15.83
C GLY A 165 1.40 2.16 14.39
N GLY A 166 1.19 1.25 13.45
CA GLY A 166 1.33 1.52 12.02
C GLY A 166 0.26 2.50 11.53
N ALA A 167 0.49 3.17 10.40
CA ALA A 167 -0.51 4.01 9.75
C ALA A 167 -0.69 3.59 8.27
N ILE A 168 -1.93 3.65 7.77
CA ILE A 168 -2.27 3.18 6.42
C ILE A 168 -2.83 4.31 5.57
N ILE A 169 -2.32 4.45 4.35
CA ILE A 169 -2.96 5.16 3.25
C ILE A 169 -3.41 4.12 2.23
N MET A 170 -4.69 4.07 1.94
CA MET A 170 -5.27 3.11 1.00
C MET A 170 -5.98 3.85 -0.13
N ALA A 171 -5.64 3.57 -1.38
CA ALA A 171 -6.39 4.03 -2.53
C ALA A 171 -7.32 2.91 -3.01
N SER A 172 -8.64 3.16 -3.07
CA SER A 172 -9.62 2.14 -3.47
C SER A 172 -10.89 2.75 -4.04
N ASN A 173 -11.56 1.96 -4.88
CA ASN A 173 -12.91 2.27 -5.41
C ASN A 173 -14.01 1.48 -4.68
N HIS A 174 -13.66 0.60 -3.75
CA HIS A 174 -14.61 -0.21 -3.00
C HIS A 174 -15.08 0.47 -1.72
N GLU A 175 -16.39 0.46 -1.49
CA GLU A 175 -16.99 1.05 -0.30
C GLU A 175 -16.58 0.32 0.98
N SER A 176 -16.36 -1.00 0.93
CA SER A 176 -15.84 -1.77 2.06
C SER A 176 -14.46 -1.29 2.53
N MET A 177 -13.59 -0.88 1.61
CA MET A 177 -12.28 -0.31 1.94
C MET A 177 -12.40 1.09 2.52
N LYS A 178 -13.33 1.90 1.98
CA LYS A 178 -13.68 3.20 2.56
C LYS A 178 -14.16 3.04 4.01
N ASN A 179 -15.03 2.06 4.26
CA ASN A 179 -15.59 1.81 5.59
C ASN A 179 -14.56 1.21 6.58
N PHE A 180 -13.52 0.58 6.09
CA PHE A 180 -12.40 0.10 6.90
C PHE A 180 -11.56 1.26 7.46
N CYS A 181 -11.37 2.33 6.68
CA CYS A 181 -10.53 3.45 7.05
C CYS A 181 -11.26 4.44 7.98
N MET A 182 -10.52 5.02 8.92
CA MET A 182 -11.05 6.04 9.85
C MET A 182 -11.39 7.36 9.14
N CYS A 183 -10.60 7.73 8.14
CA CYS A 183 -10.76 8.95 7.35
C CYS A 183 -10.90 8.63 5.86
N THR A 184 -11.60 9.50 5.14
CA THR A 184 -11.78 9.36 3.69
C THR A 184 -11.51 10.68 2.98
N LEU A 185 -10.69 10.63 1.96
CA LEU A 185 -10.56 11.67 0.94
C LEU A 185 -11.38 11.25 -0.28
N SER A 186 -12.55 11.82 -0.44
CA SER A 186 -13.36 11.64 -1.65
C SER A 186 -12.83 12.49 -2.80
N SER A 187 -13.16 12.08 -4.03
CA SER A 187 -12.74 12.82 -5.23
C SER A 187 -13.13 14.30 -5.14
N PRO A 188 -12.20 15.24 -5.40
CA PRO A 188 -12.53 16.67 -5.45
C PRO A 188 -13.36 17.07 -6.69
N ILE A 189 -13.54 16.15 -7.62
CA ILE A 189 -14.41 16.35 -8.79
C ILE A 189 -15.81 15.93 -8.37
N GLY A 190 -16.71 16.91 -8.16
CA GLY A 190 -18.11 16.63 -7.90
C GLY A 190 -18.66 15.73 -9.02
N THR A 191 -19.30 14.63 -8.65
CA THR A 191 -20.15 13.87 -9.56
C THR A 191 -21.24 14.82 -10.03
N THR A 192 -21.10 15.35 -11.23
CA THR A 192 -22.26 15.92 -11.95
C THR A 192 -23.22 14.76 -12.19
N SER A 193 -24.24 14.70 -11.35
CA SER A 193 -25.46 13.91 -11.55
C SER A 193 -26.17 14.31 -12.83
#